data_e6ad14c4787cdf17d541566440de353b
#
_entry.id   e6ad14c4787cdf17d541566440de353b
#
_cell.length_a   1.000
_cell.length_b   1.000
_cell.length_c   1.000
_cell.angle_alpha   90.00
_cell.angle_beta   90.00
_cell.angle_gamma   90.00
#
_symmetry.space_group_name_H-M   'P 1'
#
loop_
_entity.id
_entity.type
_entity.pdbx_description
1 polymer ?
#
loop_
_entity_poly.entity_id
_entity_poly.type
_entity_poly.pdbx_seq_one_letter_code
_entity_poly.pdbx_strand_id
1 'polypeptide(L)'
;MCLTGNAAIYCSCEKCLFWNEKQTTGGIYMRTTVNDSTLGIVDNDPLVASAIQSLLVETCAPIQILWTVTSAEQALEAMRDSAQRPQAVLTDIAMSGMNGSELAHHIKEQHPDIAVIGISAFLDDENEKRYGAQWSDAFYAIIPKEIPTIQLVRIIGKATGNDEVASWAGKSINSMRLSGKELQIIANYARGFTTSTIAHQLNISEASVKTYARRAFEKLHAHSRAEAVA
;
A
#
# COMPACT_ATOMS: atom_id res chain seq x y z
N MET A 1 -8.38 -7.89 34.45
CA MET A 1 -9.12 -8.64 33.41
C MET A 1 -8.97 -7.88 32.13
N CYS A 2 -7.97 -8.21 31.32
CA CYS A 2 -7.76 -7.61 29.99
C CYS A 2 -8.48 -8.49 28.99
N LEU A 3 -9.47 -7.93 28.32
CA LEU A 3 -10.13 -8.55 27.18
C LEU A 3 -9.23 -8.37 25.95
N THR A 4 -8.71 -9.47 25.43
CA THR A 4 -8.08 -9.56 24.13
C THR A 4 -9.17 -9.41 23.06
N GLY A 5 -9.33 -8.20 22.52
CA GLY A 5 -10.23 -7.93 21.41
C GLY A 5 -9.40 -7.53 20.19
N ASN A 6 -9.68 -8.15 19.06
CA ASN A 6 -9.15 -7.79 17.73
C ASN A 6 -9.27 -6.27 17.54
N ALA A 7 -8.13 -5.58 17.63
CA ALA A 7 -8.06 -4.15 17.34
C ALA A 7 -8.09 -3.98 15.82
N ALA A 8 -9.27 -3.69 15.28
CA ALA A 8 -9.38 -3.14 13.94
C ALA A 8 -8.61 -1.81 13.91
N ILE A 9 -7.54 -1.75 13.14
CA ILE A 9 -6.72 -0.55 12.99
C ILE A 9 -7.52 0.40 12.09
N TYR A 10 -8.02 1.48 12.69
CA TYR A 10 -8.75 2.53 11.97
C TYR A 10 -7.76 3.42 11.24
N CYS A 11 -7.95 3.59 9.93
CA CYS A 11 -7.32 4.68 9.20
C CYS A 11 -7.98 6.00 9.63
N SER A 12 -7.22 6.86 10.30
CA SER A 12 -7.67 8.19 10.75
C SER A 12 -7.45 9.29 9.70
N CYS A 13 -7.25 8.91 8.42
CA CYS A 13 -7.06 9.91 7.39
C CYS A 13 -8.39 10.60 7.06
N GLU A 14 -8.37 11.94 6.94
CA GLU A 14 -9.56 12.75 6.61
C GLU A 14 -10.28 12.31 5.32
N LYS A 15 -9.57 11.66 4.40
CA LYS A 15 -10.14 11.12 3.14
C LYS A 15 -11.03 9.90 3.37
N CYS A 16 -10.74 9.08 4.37
CA CYS A 16 -11.62 7.97 4.77
C CYS A 16 -12.88 8.49 5.47
N LEU A 17 -12.81 9.63 6.16
CA LEU A 17 -13.95 10.29 6.79
C LEU A 17 -14.87 10.97 5.76
N PHE A 18 -14.32 11.57 4.70
CA PHE A 18 -15.11 12.31 3.68
C PHE A 18 -15.98 11.41 2.78
N TRP A 19 -15.65 10.14 2.68
CA TRP A 19 -16.45 9.18 1.92
C TRP A 19 -17.69 8.70 2.68
N ASN A 20 -17.75 8.97 3.98
CA ASN A 20 -18.82 8.51 4.87
C ASN A 20 -19.99 9.51 5.00
N GLU A 21 -19.86 10.75 4.50
CA GLU A 21 -20.89 11.79 4.66
C GLU A 21 -22.06 11.72 3.67
N LYS A 22 -22.07 10.78 2.72
CA LYS A 22 -23.18 10.67 1.76
C LYS A 22 -24.25 9.65 2.12
N GLN A 23 -24.19 8.99 3.28
CA GLN A 23 -25.30 8.18 3.78
C GLN A 23 -25.61 8.49 5.24
N THR A 24 -26.61 9.36 5.41
CA THR A 24 -27.24 9.70 6.67
C THR A 24 -27.88 8.48 7.33
N THR A 25 -27.45 8.15 8.51
CA THR A 25 -28.18 7.83 9.76
C THR A 25 -27.30 7.03 10.69
N GLY A 26 -27.10 7.55 11.89
CA GLY A 26 -26.33 7.09 13.04
C GLY A 26 -26.12 5.58 13.22
N GLY A 27 -24.94 5.11 12.85
CA GLY A 27 -24.45 3.79 13.16
C GLY A 27 -22.96 3.75 12.86
N ILE A 28 -22.18 3.23 13.80
CA ILE A 28 -20.76 2.91 13.59
C ILE A 28 -20.73 1.79 12.56
N TYR A 29 -20.51 2.14 11.28
CA TYR A 29 -20.39 1.15 10.22
C TYR A 29 -18.93 0.68 10.17
N MET A 30 -18.70 -0.55 10.61
CA MET A 30 -17.58 -1.34 10.09
C MET A 30 -17.71 -1.40 8.57
N ARG A 31 -16.74 -0.88 7.84
CA ARG A 31 -16.66 -1.04 6.39
C ARG A 31 -16.24 -2.48 6.09
N THR A 32 -17.18 -3.40 6.13
CA THR A 32 -17.06 -4.65 5.40
C THR A 32 -17.61 -4.38 4.00
N THR A 33 -16.80 -3.78 3.14
CA THR A 33 -17.15 -3.78 1.72
C THR A 33 -16.82 -5.17 1.19
N VAL A 34 -17.79 -5.76 0.49
CA VAL A 34 -17.73 -7.11 -0.10
C VAL A 34 -16.57 -7.28 -1.10
N ASN A 35 -15.69 -6.29 -1.23
CA ASN A 35 -14.69 -6.20 -2.28
C ASN A 35 -13.27 -5.83 -1.77
N ASP A 36 -13.00 -5.90 -0.47
CA ASP A 36 -11.63 -5.68 0.04
C ASP A 36 -10.78 -6.92 -0.24
N SER A 37 -9.55 -6.71 -0.74
CA SER A 37 -8.56 -7.79 -0.81
C SER A 37 -8.10 -8.17 0.58
N THR A 38 -8.04 -9.46 0.90
CA THR A 38 -7.54 -9.94 2.20
C THR A 38 -6.09 -10.38 2.11
N LEU A 39 -5.28 -9.98 3.07
CA LEU A 39 -3.84 -10.20 3.10
C LEU A 39 -3.37 -10.79 4.44
N GLY A 40 -2.48 -11.78 4.38
CA GLY A 40 -1.65 -12.21 5.50
C GLY A 40 -0.20 -11.72 5.29
N ILE A 41 0.50 -11.34 6.36
CA ILE A 41 1.90 -10.90 6.30
C ILE A 41 2.76 -11.80 7.18
N VAL A 42 3.88 -12.27 6.63
CA VAL A 42 4.88 -13.11 7.32
C VAL A 42 6.26 -12.50 7.13
N ASP A 43 6.90 -12.08 8.21
CA ASP A 43 8.29 -11.63 8.20
C ASP A 43 8.91 -11.91 9.58
N ASN A 44 10.04 -12.62 9.63
CA ASN A 44 10.68 -12.97 10.90
C ASN A 44 11.23 -11.75 11.67
N ASP A 45 11.32 -10.59 11.03
CA ASP A 45 11.57 -9.31 11.70
C ASP A 45 10.23 -8.60 11.99
N PRO A 46 9.80 -8.53 13.28
CA PRO A 46 8.54 -7.90 13.65
C PRO A 46 8.49 -6.39 13.32
N LEU A 47 9.65 -5.73 13.22
CA LEU A 47 9.71 -4.31 12.82
C LEU A 47 9.40 -4.16 11.34
N VAL A 48 9.95 -5.03 10.50
CA VAL A 48 9.66 -5.05 9.06
C VAL A 48 8.18 -5.37 8.80
N ALA A 49 7.67 -6.42 9.45
CA ALA A 49 6.26 -6.80 9.36
C ALA A 49 5.33 -5.63 9.74
N SER A 50 5.61 -4.96 10.86
CA SER A 50 4.85 -3.80 11.33
C SER A 50 4.97 -2.60 10.39
N ALA A 51 6.16 -2.36 9.81
CA ALA A 51 6.37 -1.28 8.85
C ALA A 51 5.56 -1.50 7.56
N ILE A 52 5.58 -2.73 7.02
CA ILE A 52 4.78 -3.09 5.84
C ILE A 52 3.28 -2.86 6.11
N GLN A 53 2.80 -3.33 7.26
CA GLN A 53 1.41 -3.13 7.69
C GLN A 53 1.06 -1.65 7.74
N SER A 54 1.89 -0.82 8.40
CA SER A 54 1.66 0.62 8.52
C SER A 54 1.64 1.31 7.16
N LEU A 55 2.60 1.00 6.28
CA LEU A 55 2.67 1.54 4.92
C LEU A 55 1.42 1.20 4.09
N LEU A 56 0.91 -0.03 4.19
CA LEU A 56 -0.31 -0.43 3.48
C LEU A 56 -1.54 0.32 4.02
N VAL A 57 -1.67 0.45 5.35
CA VAL A 57 -2.76 1.21 5.99
C VAL A 57 -2.75 2.67 5.55
N GLU A 58 -1.59 3.31 5.47
CA GLU A 58 -1.44 4.70 5.02
C GLU A 58 -1.93 4.93 3.57
N THR A 59 -1.92 3.91 2.73
CA THR A 59 -2.44 4.03 1.36
C THR A 59 -3.96 4.17 1.30
N CYS A 60 -4.67 3.83 2.36
CA CYS A 60 -6.13 3.70 2.39
C CYS A 60 -6.69 2.83 1.25
N ALA A 61 -5.89 1.93 0.67
CA ALA A 61 -6.35 0.98 -0.32
C ALA A 61 -7.33 -0.02 0.32
N PRO A 62 -8.32 -0.54 -0.42
CA PRO A 62 -9.26 -1.53 0.09
C PRO A 62 -8.59 -2.90 0.28
N ILE A 63 -7.66 -2.96 1.23
CA ILE A 63 -6.91 -4.16 1.65
C ILE A 63 -7.15 -4.36 3.14
N GLN A 64 -7.67 -5.53 3.50
CA GLN A 64 -7.83 -5.96 4.88
C GLN A 64 -6.68 -6.90 5.25
N ILE A 65 -5.85 -6.52 6.23
CA ILE A 65 -4.83 -7.40 6.77
C ILE A 65 -5.49 -8.27 7.84
N LEU A 66 -5.57 -9.59 7.58
CA LEU A 66 -6.19 -10.54 8.51
C LEU A 66 -5.25 -10.84 9.68
N TRP A 67 -3.96 -10.99 9.40
CA TRP A 67 -2.95 -11.26 10.40
C TRP A 67 -1.56 -10.84 9.92
N THR A 68 -0.69 -10.60 10.92
CA THR A 68 0.74 -10.37 10.75
C THR A 68 1.46 -11.26 11.73
N VAL A 69 2.32 -12.16 11.24
CA VAL A 69 3.02 -13.18 12.02
C VAL A 69 4.50 -13.19 11.71
N THR A 70 5.29 -13.81 12.60
CA THR A 70 6.76 -13.80 12.51
C THR A 70 7.36 -15.15 12.12
N SER A 71 6.54 -16.15 11.80
CA SER A 71 7.03 -17.42 11.28
C SER A 71 6.02 -18.08 10.33
N ALA A 72 6.54 -18.96 9.48
CA ALA A 72 5.74 -19.75 8.56
C ALA A 72 4.75 -20.68 9.28
N GLU A 73 5.15 -21.26 10.41
CA GLU A 73 4.31 -22.15 11.20
C GLU A 73 3.10 -21.40 11.78
N GLN A 74 3.31 -20.16 12.24
CA GLN A 74 2.20 -19.31 12.70
C GLN A 74 1.22 -18.97 11.57
N ALA A 75 1.72 -18.74 10.34
CA ALA A 75 0.87 -18.51 9.19
C ALA A 75 0.02 -19.74 8.83
N LEU A 76 0.63 -20.91 8.80
CA LEU A 76 -0.08 -22.18 8.56
C LEU A 76 -1.13 -22.45 9.65
N GLU A 77 -0.81 -22.16 10.92
CA GLU A 77 -1.76 -22.31 12.02
C GLU A 77 -2.94 -21.32 11.89
N ALA A 78 -2.69 -20.06 11.56
CA ALA A 78 -3.75 -19.08 11.34
C ALA A 78 -4.70 -19.48 10.20
N MET A 79 -4.17 -20.08 9.11
CA MET A 79 -4.95 -20.52 7.97
C MET A 79 -5.78 -21.79 8.20
N ARG A 80 -5.64 -22.49 9.35
CA ARG A 80 -6.53 -23.59 9.72
C ARG A 80 -7.97 -23.12 9.89
N ASP A 81 -8.16 -21.92 10.44
CA ASP A 81 -9.46 -21.28 10.44
C ASP A 81 -9.77 -20.71 9.04
N SER A 82 -10.85 -21.17 8.43
CA SER A 82 -11.29 -20.69 7.12
C SER A 82 -11.58 -19.19 7.08
N ALA A 83 -12.01 -18.61 8.21
CA ALA A 83 -12.25 -17.17 8.35
C ALA A 83 -10.95 -16.35 8.36
N GLN A 84 -9.81 -16.97 8.62
CA GLN A 84 -8.48 -16.37 8.64
C GLN A 84 -7.66 -16.68 7.37
N ARG A 85 -8.25 -17.32 6.36
CA ARG A 85 -7.58 -17.57 5.07
C ARG A 85 -7.62 -16.32 4.22
N PRO A 86 -6.45 -15.70 3.93
CA PRO A 86 -6.39 -14.53 3.06
C PRO A 86 -6.45 -14.93 1.59
N GLN A 87 -6.78 -13.99 0.72
CA GLN A 87 -6.66 -14.16 -0.73
C GLN A 87 -5.19 -14.10 -1.20
N ALA A 88 -4.34 -13.38 -0.45
CA ALA A 88 -2.91 -13.35 -0.71
C ALA A 88 -2.09 -13.41 0.58
N VAL A 89 -0.92 -14.02 0.52
CA VAL A 89 0.09 -14.03 1.58
C VAL A 89 1.34 -13.32 1.07
N LEU A 90 1.81 -12.34 1.83
CA LEU A 90 3.07 -11.65 1.61
C LEU A 90 4.10 -12.23 2.59
N THR A 91 5.17 -12.84 2.11
CA THR A 91 6.15 -13.52 2.97
C THR A 91 7.58 -13.11 2.68
N ASP A 92 8.38 -12.88 3.72
CA ASP A 92 9.84 -12.86 3.54
C ASP A 92 10.30 -14.24 3.05
N ILE A 93 11.23 -14.25 2.10
CA ILE A 93 11.81 -15.50 1.58
C ILE A 93 12.87 -16.03 2.54
N ALA A 94 13.66 -15.15 3.15
CA ALA A 94 14.82 -15.49 3.96
C ALA A 94 14.48 -15.57 5.45
N MET A 95 13.62 -16.50 5.84
CA MET A 95 13.27 -16.73 7.25
C MET A 95 14.04 -17.91 7.84
N SER A 96 14.27 -17.88 9.17
CA SER A 96 14.80 -19.01 9.93
C SER A 96 13.71 -20.07 10.17
N GLY A 97 14.09 -21.35 10.22
CA GLY A 97 13.15 -22.46 10.28
C GLY A 97 12.59 -22.75 8.89
N MET A 98 11.27 -22.84 8.76
CA MET A 98 10.60 -22.94 7.48
C MET A 98 10.74 -21.62 6.72
N ASN A 99 11.42 -21.63 5.58
CA ASN A 99 11.62 -20.44 4.77
C ASN A 99 10.38 -20.09 3.93
N GLY A 100 10.37 -18.87 3.32
CA GLY A 100 9.22 -18.43 2.54
C GLY A 100 8.91 -19.27 1.33
N SER A 101 9.90 -19.96 0.71
CA SER A 101 9.67 -20.88 -0.39
C SER A 101 8.96 -22.15 0.06
N GLU A 102 9.38 -22.73 1.17
CA GLU A 102 8.73 -23.88 1.77
C GLU A 102 7.29 -23.55 2.17
N LEU A 103 7.08 -22.38 2.78
CA LEU A 103 5.74 -21.88 3.10
C LEU A 103 4.87 -21.75 1.83
N ALA A 104 5.43 -21.15 0.76
CA ALA A 104 4.70 -20.99 -0.50
C ALA A 104 4.27 -22.34 -1.10
N HIS A 105 5.14 -23.34 -1.08
CA HIS A 105 4.78 -24.69 -1.53
C HIS A 105 3.68 -25.31 -0.68
N HIS A 106 3.77 -25.24 0.65
CA HIS A 106 2.71 -25.73 1.54
C HIS A 106 1.36 -25.05 1.28
N ILE A 107 1.37 -23.72 1.11
CA ILE A 107 0.14 -22.98 0.79
C ILE A 107 -0.40 -23.44 -0.57
N LYS A 108 0.45 -23.58 -1.58
CA LYS A 108 0.02 -23.97 -2.93
C LYS A 108 -0.57 -25.38 -3.00
N GLU A 109 -0.04 -26.30 -2.20
CA GLU A 109 -0.56 -27.67 -2.10
C GLU A 109 -1.92 -27.75 -1.41
N GLN A 110 -2.11 -26.96 -0.32
CA GLN A 110 -3.31 -27.03 0.50
C GLN A 110 -4.40 -26.04 0.06
N HIS A 111 -4.00 -24.90 -0.48
CA HIS A 111 -4.85 -23.76 -0.83
C HIS A 111 -4.38 -23.13 -2.16
N PRO A 112 -4.58 -23.80 -3.31
CA PRO A 112 -4.06 -23.37 -4.62
C PRO A 112 -4.62 -22.02 -5.11
N ASP A 113 -5.72 -21.57 -4.54
CA ASP A 113 -6.39 -20.30 -4.78
C ASP A 113 -5.77 -19.11 -4.04
N ILE A 114 -4.93 -19.37 -3.01
CA ILE A 114 -4.22 -18.30 -2.29
C ILE A 114 -2.97 -17.90 -3.09
N ALA A 115 -2.86 -16.63 -3.42
CA ALA A 115 -1.67 -16.10 -4.07
C ALA A 115 -0.55 -15.86 -3.05
N VAL A 116 0.67 -16.32 -3.35
CA VAL A 116 1.82 -16.06 -2.47
C VAL A 116 2.75 -15.08 -3.15
N ILE A 117 3.07 -13.97 -2.45
CA ILE A 117 4.00 -12.94 -2.90
C ILE A 117 5.24 -13.00 -2.00
N GLY A 118 6.39 -13.31 -2.58
CA GLY A 118 7.67 -13.33 -1.88
C GLY A 118 8.28 -11.94 -1.82
N ILE A 119 8.88 -11.58 -0.68
CA ILE A 119 9.70 -10.38 -0.53
C ILE A 119 11.14 -10.80 -0.27
N SER A 120 12.11 -10.16 -0.93
CA SER A 120 13.52 -10.42 -0.72
C SER A 120 14.34 -9.13 -0.61
N ALA A 121 15.31 -9.13 0.29
CA ALA A 121 16.32 -8.06 0.34
C ALA A 121 17.42 -8.24 -0.72
N PHE A 122 17.48 -9.41 -1.38
CA PHE A 122 18.56 -9.82 -2.28
C PHE A 122 18.01 -10.28 -3.63
N LEU A 123 17.24 -9.42 -4.30
CA LEU A 123 16.86 -9.65 -5.70
C LEU A 123 17.92 -9.03 -6.61
N ASP A 124 19.05 -9.70 -6.76
CA ASP A 124 20.05 -9.42 -7.78
C ASP A 124 20.05 -10.54 -8.84
N ASP A 125 20.65 -10.24 -10.02
CA ASP A 125 20.73 -11.17 -11.15
C ASP A 125 21.41 -12.50 -10.81
N GLU A 126 22.25 -12.54 -9.77
CA GLU A 126 22.96 -13.76 -9.35
C GLU A 126 22.07 -14.65 -8.49
N ASN A 127 21.28 -14.07 -7.60
CA ASN A 127 20.33 -14.80 -6.77
C ASN A 127 19.12 -15.28 -7.57
N GLU A 128 18.65 -14.50 -8.53
CA GLU A 128 17.61 -14.93 -9.47
C GLU A 128 18.04 -16.15 -10.28
N LYS A 129 19.30 -16.18 -10.75
CA LYS A 129 19.85 -17.35 -11.45
C LYS A 129 20.08 -18.56 -10.54
N ARG A 130 20.43 -18.31 -9.26
CA ARG A 130 20.75 -19.38 -8.29
C ARG A 130 19.52 -20.06 -7.72
N TYR A 131 18.43 -19.32 -7.56
CA TYR A 131 17.22 -19.76 -6.87
C TYR A 131 15.97 -19.68 -7.74
N GLY A 132 16.01 -18.96 -8.87
CA GLY A 132 14.82 -18.63 -9.68
C GLY A 132 14.06 -19.84 -10.20
N ALA A 133 14.77 -20.95 -10.53
CA ALA A 133 14.11 -22.17 -11.00
C ALA A 133 13.36 -22.93 -9.88
N GLN A 134 13.77 -22.76 -8.61
CA GLN A 134 13.10 -23.36 -7.46
C GLN A 134 11.95 -22.48 -6.91
N TRP A 135 11.97 -21.17 -7.21
CA TRP A 135 11.01 -20.22 -6.69
C TRP A 135 9.79 -20.00 -7.60
N SER A 136 9.91 -20.37 -8.91
CA SER A 136 8.98 -19.90 -9.92
C SER A 136 7.55 -20.46 -9.81
N ASP A 137 7.37 -21.68 -9.31
CA ASP A 137 6.09 -22.37 -9.42
C ASP A 137 5.12 -22.14 -8.25
N ALA A 138 5.64 -21.75 -7.07
CA ALA A 138 4.82 -21.53 -5.87
C ALA A 138 4.44 -20.06 -5.65
N PHE A 139 5.23 -19.11 -6.17
CA PHE A 139 4.98 -17.68 -6.00
C PHE A 139 4.19 -17.10 -7.16
N TYR A 140 3.24 -16.22 -6.84
CA TYR A 140 2.62 -15.34 -7.81
C TYR A 140 3.62 -14.31 -8.34
N ALA A 141 4.42 -13.74 -7.44
CA ALA A 141 5.50 -12.79 -7.75
C ALA A 141 6.54 -12.78 -6.61
N ILE A 142 7.78 -12.45 -6.97
CA ILE A 142 8.83 -12.13 -5.99
C ILE A 142 9.25 -10.68 -6.21
N ILE A 143 9.33 -9.91 -5.13
CA ILE A 143 9.55 -8.46 -5.16
C ILE A 143 10.67 -8.05 -4.19
N PRO A 144 11.40 -6.96 -4.47
CA PRO A 144 12.38 -6.43 -3.53
C PRO A 144 11.72 -5.80 -2.29
N LYS A 145 12.39 -5.85 -1.13
CA LYS A 145 11.91 -5.18 0.10
C LYS A 145 11.77 -3.67 -0.06
N GLU A 146 12.53 -3.07 -0.95
CA GLU A 146 12.51 -1.63 -1.27
C GLU A 146 11.42 -1.23 -2.29
N ILE A 147 10.51 -2.13 -2.63
CA ILE A 147 9.45 -1.83 -3.59
C ILE A 147 8.62 -0.62 -3.11
N PRO A 148 8.32 0.36 -3.97
CA PRO A 148 7.40 1.43 -3.60
C PRO A 148 6.04 0.87 -3.20
N THR A 149 5.49 1.33 -2.06
CA THR A 149 4.23 0.82 -1.46
C THR A 149 3.08 0.76 -2.46
N ILE A 150 3.01 1.73 -3.35
CA ILE A 150 2.02 1.82 -4.41
C ILE A 150 2.14 0.68 -5.45
N GLN A 151 3.36 0.22 -5.72
CA GLN A 151 3.56 -0.94 -6.59
C GLN A 151 3.17 -2.24 -5.87
N LEU A 152 3.46 -2.32 -4.57
CA LEU A 152 3.01 -3.43 -3.72
C LEU A 152 1.48 -3.54 -3.73
N VAL A 153 0.75 -2.42 -3.52
CA VAL A 153 -0.73 -2.40 -3.61
C VAL A 153 -1.22 -2.92 -4.97
N ARG A 154 -0.58 -2.50 -6.06
CA ARG A 154 -0.94 -2.97 -7.41
C ARG A 154 -0.73 -4.47 -7.59
N ILE A 155 0.38 -5.00 -7.07
CA ILE A 155 0.68 -6.43 -7.14
C ILE A 155 -0.33 -7.22 -6.32
N ILE A 156 -0.65 -6.77 -5.09
CA ILE A 156 -1.69 -7.38 -4.25
C ILE A 156 -3.03 -7.40 -5.00
N GLY A 157 -3.46 -6.29 -5.57
CA GLY A 157 -4.71 -6.23 -6.34
C GLY A 157 -4.74 -7.20 -7.51
N LYS A 158 -3.66 -7.31 -8.28
CA LYS A 158 -3.56 -8.30 -9.37
C LYS A 158 -3.54 -9.74 -8.85
N ALA A 159 -2.82 -10.01 -7.77
CA ALA A 159 -2.71 -11.33 -7.18
C ALA A 159 -4.06 -11.83 -6.62
N THR A 160 -4.87 -10.94 -6.09
CA THR A 160 -6.22 -11.24 -5.56
C THR A 160 -7.34 -11.12 -6.60
N GLY A 161 -7.01 -10.78 -7.86
CA GLY A 161 -8.00 -10.55 -8.92
C GLY A 161 -8.90 -9.34 -8.65
N ASN A 162 -8.46 -8.39 -7.81
CA ASN A 162 -9.23 -7.22 -7.43
C ASN A 162 -8.78 -6.00 -8.24
N ASP A 163 -9.51 -5.69 -9.32
CA ASP A 163 -9.19 -4.56 -10.20
C ASP A 163 -9.32 -3.20 -9.50
N GLU A 164 -10.16 -3.08 -8.48
CA GLU A 164 -10.27 -1.86 -7.70
C GLU A 164 -8.96 -1.58 -6.94
N VAL A 165 -8.42 -2.58 -6.23
CA VAL A 165 -7.12 -2.50 -5.55
C VAL A 165 -5.98 -2.30 -6.56
N ALA A 166 -5.97 -3.05 -7.66
CA ALA A 166 -4.95 -2.93 -8.70
C ALA A 166 -4.93 -1.53 -9.35
N SER A 167 -6.10 -0.92 -9.56
CA SER A 167 -6.24 0.45 -10.11
C SER A 167 -6.09 1.55 -9.06
N TRP A 168 -6.26 1.23 -7.77
CA TRP A 168 -6.08 2.16 -6.65
C TRP A 168 -4.73 2.84 -6.68
N ALA A 169 -3.69 2.03 -6.89
CA ALA A 169 -2.33 2.50 -7.05
C ALA A 169 -2.17 3.53 -8.17
N GLY A 170 -2.86 3.37 -9.30
CA GLY A 170 -2.85 4.33 -10.41
C GLY A 170 -3.54 5.64 -10.07
N LYS A 171 -4.68 5.58 -9.38
CA LYS A 171 -5.43 6.77 -8.93
C LYS A 171 -4.65 7.55 -7.86
N SER A 172 -4.05 6.86 -6.90
CA SER A 172 -3.29 7.49 -5.82
C SER A 172 -1.99 8.13 -6.32
N ILE A 173 -1.23 7.46 -7.20
CA ILE A 173 0.00 8.03 -7.78
C ILE A 173 -0.29 9.31 -8.57
N ASN A 174 -1.32 9.31 -9.41
CA ASN A 174 -1.68 10.49 -10.19
C ASN A 174 -2.27 11.61 -9.32
N SER A 175 -2.92 11.29 -8.19
CA SER A 175 -3.40 12.30 -7.25
C SER A 175 -2.31 12.90 -6.38
N MET A 176 -1.24 12.15 -6.06
CA MET A 176 -0.11 12.62 -5.24
C MET A 176 1.02 13.26 -6.06
N ARG A 177 1.16 12.91 -7.35
CA ARG A 177 2.16 13.55 -8.21
C ARG A 177 1.70 14.94 -8.61
N LEU A 178 2.57 15.92 -8.40
CA LEU A 178 2.38 17.23 -8.98
C LEU A 178 2.40 17.11 -10.52
N SER A 179 1.41 17.67 -11.18
CA SER A 179 1.46 17.84 -12.64
C SER A 179 2.64 18.77 -13.02
N GLY A 180 3.08 18.73 -14.27
CA GLY A 180 4.15 19.63 -14.73
C GLY A 180 3.88 21.11 -14.44
N LYS A 181 2.62 21.55 -14.55
CA LYS A 181 2.22 22.93 -14.21
C LYS A 181 2.23 23.19 -12.70
N GLU A 182 1.74 22.27 -11.89
CA GLU A 182 1.78 22.38 -10.43
C GLU A 182 3.22 22.43 -9.94
N LEU A 183 4.10 21.55 -10.46
CA LEU A 183 5.52 21.53 -10.12
C LEU A 183 6.22 22.84 -10.50
N GLN A 184 5.97 23.37 -11.72
CA GLN A 184 6.52 24.65 -12.14
C GLN A 184 6.12 25.79 -11.20
N ILE A 185 4.86 25.81 -10.75
CA ILE A 185 4.34 26.86 -9.87
C ILE A 185 4.98 26.75 -8.48
N ILE A 186 5.07 25.55 -7.89
CA ILE A 186 5.73 25.34 -6.59
C ILE A 186 7.22 25.72 -6.67
N ALA A 187 7.93 25.29 -7.73
CA ALA A 187 9.33 25.64 -7.93
C ALA A 187 9.55 27.17 -8.05
N ASN A 188 8.63 27.88 -8.69
CA ASN A 188 8.70 29.34 -8.78
C ASN A 188 8.38 30.02 -7.42
N TYR A 189 7.44 29.48 -6.67
CA TYR A 189 7.20 29.95 -5.31
C TYR A 189 8.41 29.73 -4.38
N ALA A 190 9.11 28.60 -4.50
CA ALA A 190 10.34 28.32 -3.76
C ALA A 190 11.46 29.31 -4.10
N ARG A 191 11.49 29.84 -5.34
CA ARG A 191 12.41 30.92 -5.77
C ARG A 191 11.97 32.31 -5.31
N GLY A 192 10.86 32.44 -4.60
CA GLY A 192 10.36 33.70 -4.07
C GLY A 192 9.50 34.52 -5.05
N PHE A 193 9.15 34.00 -6.23
CA PHE A 193 8.33 34.73 -7.19
C PHE A 193 6.89 34.92 -6.68
N THR A 194 6.29 36.06 -7.03
CA THR A 194 4.88 36.35 -6.72
C THR A 194 3.95 35.65 -7.70
N THR A 195 2.67 35.50 -7.31
CA THR A 195 1.63 34.95 -8.20
C THR A 195 1.55 35.68 -9.52
N SER A 196 1.64 37.00 -9.51
CA SER A 196 1.63 37.85 -10.70
C SER A 196 2.84 37.58 -11.60
N THR A 197 4.04 37.50 -11.04
CA THR A 197 5.26 37.19 -11.77
C THR A 197 5.17 35.80 -12.43
N ILE A 198 4.66 34.80 -11.70
CA ILE A 198 4.48 33.44 -12.21
C ILE A 198 3.45 33.41 -13.35
N ALA A 199 2.36 34.13 -13.20
CA ALA A 199 1.32 34.25 -14.23
C ALA A 199 1.90 34.81 -15.54
N HIS A 200 2.70 35.86 -15.44
CA HIS A 200 3.38 36.45 -16.59
C HIS A 200 4.39 35.49 -17.23
N GLN A 201 5.27 34.85 -16.43
CA GLN A 201 6.28 33.90 -16.93
C GLN A 201 5.67 32.67 -17.62
N LEU A 202 4.56 32.16 -17.10
CA LEU A 202 3.92 30.96 -17.63
C LEU A 202 2.85 31.25 -18.68
N ASN A 203 2.61 32.55 -18.98
CA ASN A 203 1.59 33.04 -19.90
C ASN A 203 0.18 32.48 -19.57
N ILE A 204 -0.21 32.57 -18.30
CA ILE A 204 -1.53 32.14 -17.77
C ILE A 204 -2.08 33.22 -16.83
N SER A 205 -3.39 33.14 -16.52
CA SER A 205 -4.00 34.07 -15.56
C SER A 205 -3.53 33.81 -14.13
N GLU A 206 -3.52 34.86 -13.28
CA GLU A 206 -3.28 34.72 -11.83
C GLU A 206 -4.29 33.76 -11.17
N ALA A 207 -5.53 33.75 -11.65
CA ALA A 207 -6.55 32.82 -11.18
C ALA A 207 -6.15 31.37 -11.47
N SER A 208 -5.57 31.10 -12.64
CA SER A 208 -5.04 29.78 -13.00
C SER A 208 -3.86 29.38 -12.11
N VAL A 209 -2.92 30.32 -11.83
CA VAL A 209 -1.81 30.07 -10.90
C VAL A 209 -2.34 29.68 -9.51
N LYS A 210 -3.32 30.44 -8.97
CA LYS A 210 -3.94 30.14 -7.67
C LYS A 210 -4.62 28.76 -7.67
N THR A 211 -5.30 28.39 -8.74
CA THR A 211 -5.96 27.08 -8.88
C THR A 211 -4.95 25.93 -8.88
N TYR A 212 -3.87 26.03 -9.66
CA TYR A 212 -2.81 25.03 -9.66
C TYR A 212 -2.07 24.96 -8.33
N ALA A 213 -1.78 26.12 -7.70
CA ALA A 213 -1.16 26.17 -6.38
C ALA A 213 -2.00 25.46 -5.32
N ARG A 214 -3.32 25.74 -5.26
CA ARG A 214 -4.23 25.07 -4.33
C ARG A 214 -4.19 23.54 -4.52
N ARG A 215 -4.29 23.06 -5.77
CA ARG A 215 -4.20 21.63 -6.07
C ARG A 215 -2.86 21.04 -5.66
N ALA A 216 -1.76 21.78 -5.87
CA ALA A 216 -0.43 21.36 -5.46
C ALA A 216 -0.32 21.28 -3.93
N PHE A 217 -0.84 22.28 -3.19
CA PHE A 217 -0.86 22.27 -1.72
C PHE A 217 -1.67 21.11 -1.17
N GLU A 218 -2.85 20.83 -1.75
CA GLU A 218 -3.66 19.66 -1.41
C GLU A 218 -2.87 18.34 -1.58
N LYS A 219 -2.11 18.21 -2.68
CA LYS A 219 -1.28 17.02 -2.97
C LYS A 219 -0.05 16.91 -2.07
N LEU A 220 0.52 18.03 -1.64
CA LEU A 220 1.67 18.10 -0.72
C LEU A 220 1.26 18.07 0.76
N HIS A 221 -0.06 18.00 1.04
CA HIS A 221 -0.61 18.14 2.40
C HIS A 221 -0.16 19.43 3.11
N ALA A 222 0.08 20.51 2.35
CA ALA A 222 0.52 21.79 2.85
C ALA A 222 -0.67 22.74 3.00
N HIS A 223 -0.76 23.46 4.14
CA HIS A 223 -1.82 24.42 4.41
C HIS A 223 -1.42 25.86 4.03
N SER A 224 -0.17 26.06 3.65
CA SER A 224 0.34 27.37 3.27
C SER A 224 1.42 27.25 2.19
N ARG A 225 1.68 28.41 1.51
CA ARG A 225 2.79 28.53 0.56
C ARG A 225 4.14 28.24 1.22
N ALA A 226 4.35 28.72 2.44
CA ALA A 226 5.60 28.53 3.18
C ALA A 226 5.84 27.05 3.47
N GLU A 227 4.80 26.34 3.86
CA GLU A 227 4.85 24.90 4.14
C GLU A 227 5.07 24.05 2.87
N ALA A 228 4.51 24.49 1.74
CA ALA A 228 4.65 23.76 0.47
C ALA A 228 6.06 23.92 -0.18
N VAL A 229 6.88 24.85 0.27
CA VAL A 229 8.22 25.15 -0.27
C VAL A 229 9.35 24.92 0.74
N ALA A 230 9.03 24.56 1.98
CA ALA A 230 9.99 24.19 3.02
C ALA A 230 10.50 22.76 2.80
#